data_dff77d4f6168ba4b1b7febb23bf66482
#
_entry.id   dff77d4f6168ba4b1b7febb23bf66482
#
_cell.length_a   1.000
_cell.length_b   1.000
_cell.length_c   1.000
_cell.angle_alpha   90.00
_cell.angle_beta   90.00
_cell.angle_gamma   90.00
#
_symmetry.space_group_name_H-M   'P 1'
#
loop_
_entity.id
_entity.type
_entity.pdbx_description
1 polymer ?
#
loop_
_entity_poly.entity_id
_entity_poly.type
_entity_poly.pdbx_seq_one_letter_code
_entity_poly.pdbx_strand_id
1 'polypeptide(L)'
;MVETPATKHFVLIHGACHGAWCWYKMASLLKSAGYKVSAVDLGGAGINMGNADSISTFEEYNRPAIDIISGIPENEKVILVGHSIGGFSLTHAIYKFGKKKISLVVYVAAAPANFRGDSTLASMVMRWAPVSAFADASLDKEIERVTTLYVKTDKDQMMSQERHEEFIHFLSPEEVLEVEADHSPFFSATVELFSFLDKAAAKYCSDELPKK
;
A
#
# COMPACT_ATOMS: atom_id res chain seq x y z
N MET A 1 31.72 0.82 -17.69
CA MET A 1 31.23 0.29 -16.40
C MET A 1 29.83 -0.24 -16.68
N VAL A 2 29.54 -1.51 -16.43
CA VAL A 2 28.17 -2.05 -16.55
C VAL A 2 27.43 -1.52 -15.35
N GLU A 3 26.46 -0.63 -15.55
CA GLU A 3 25.54 -0.19 -14.49
C GLU A 3 24.78 -1.44 -14.02
N THR A 4 24.95 -1.81 -12.76
CA THR A 4 24.08 -2.82 -12.13
C THR A 4 22.67 -2.25 -12.11
N PRO A 5 21.65 -3.00 -12.59
CA PRO A 5 20.27 -2.51 -12.57
C PRO A 5 19.87 -2.13 -11.14
N ALA A 6 19.22 -0.98 -11.00
CA ALA A 6 18.79 -0.49 -9.70
C ALA A 6 17.91 -1.54 -9.00
N THR A 7 18.26 -1.88 -7.76
CA THR A 7 17.49 -2.84 -6.97
C THR A 7 16.11 -2.28 -6.68
N LYS A 8 15.05 -2.94 -7.16
CA LYS A 8 13.66 -2.52 -6.92
C LYS A 8 13.36 -2.47 -5.42
N HIS A 9 12.64 -1.45 -4.99
CA HIS A 9 12.38 -1.16 -3.59
C HIS A 9 10.88 -1.25 -3.28
N PHE A 10 10.50 -2.20 -2.43
CA PHE A 10 9.15 -2.32 -1.89
C PHE A 10 8.99 -1.49 -0.63
N VAL A 11 7.92 -0.70 -0.55
CA VAL A 11 7.47 -0.02 0.67
C VAL A 11 6.14 -0.61 1.08
N LEU A 12 6.11 -1.27 2.25
CA LEU A 12 4.98 -2.03 2.76
C LEU A 12 4.26 -1.23 3.85
N ILE A 13 2.98 -0.98 3.66
CA ILE A 13 2.14 -0.13 4.51
C ILE A 13 1.02 -0.98 5.12
N HIS A 14 0.95 -1.01 6.45
CA HIS A 14 -0.01 -1.83 7.18
C HIS A 14 -1.41 -1.21 7.26
N GLY A 15 -2.40 -2.04 7.64
CA GLY A 15 -3.76 -1.63 7.96
C GLY A 15 -3.96 -1.23 9.43
N ALA A 16 -5.23 -1.01 9.81
CA ALA A 16 -5.59 -0.74 11.20
C ALA A 16 -5.13 -1.86 12.14
N CYS A 17 -4.83 -1.53 13.39
CA CYS A 17 -4.43 -2.47 14.45
C CYS A 17 -3.12 -3.23 14.17
N HIS A 18 -2.39 -2.85 13.14
CA HIS A 18 -1.12 -3.47 12.76
C HIS A 18 0.04 -2.49 12.92
N GLY A 19 1.20 -2.92 12.53
CA GLY A 19 2.44 -2.15 12.39
C GLY A 19 3.31 -2.81 11.32
N ALA A 20 4.49 -2.28 11.10
CA ALA A 20 5.48 -2.84 10.18
C ALA A 20 5.74 -4.34 10.42
N TRP A 21 5.59 -4.78 11.66
CA TRP A 21 5.78 -6.17 12.09
C TRP A 21 4.91 -7.16 11.33
N CYS A 22 3.70 -6.79 10.90
CA CYS A 22 2.81 -7.73 10.22
C CYS A 22 3.38 -8.24 8.90
N TRP A 23 4.26 -7.49 8.29
CA TRP A 23 4.91 -7.82 7.02
C TRP A 23 6.14 -8.72 7.15
N TYR A 24 6.48 -9.25 8.36
CA TYR A 24 7.77 -9.92 8.59
C TYR A 24 8.06 -11.09 7.64
N LYS A 25 7.05 -11.94 7.33
CA LYS A 25 7.21 -13.05 6.37
C LYS A 25 7.43 -12.52 4.95
N MET A 26 6.59 -11.57 4.53
CA MET A 26 6.67 -10.97 3.21
C MET A 26 7.98 -10.24 3.00
N ALA A 27 8.40 -9.44 3.97
CA ALA A 27 9.69 -8.74 3.93
C ALA A 27 10.88 -9.70 3.84
N SER A 28 10.81 -10.84 4.52
CA SER A 28 11.84 -11.89 4.43
C SER A 28 11.93 -12.48 3.02
N LEU A 29 10.79 -12.86 2.43
CA LEU A 29 10.75 -13.43 1.08
C LEU A 29 11.22 -12.43 0.03
N LEU A 30 10.75 -11.19 0.07
CA LEU A 30 11.17 -10.14 -0.86
C LEU A 30 12.68 -9.84 -0.75
N LYS A 31 13.21 -9.76 0.47
CA LYS A 31 14.66 -9.57 0.68
C LYS A 31 15.47 -10.76 0.16
N SER A 32 14.99 -11.99 0.36
CA SER A 32 15.64 -13.20 -0.16
C SER A 32 15.64 -13.26 -1.70
N ALA A 33 14.65 -12.64 -2.34
CA ALA A 33 14.59 -12.47 -3.80
C ALA A 33 15.44 -11.29 -4.32
N GLY A 34 16.17 -10.58 -3.44
CA GLY A 34 17.07 -9.50 -3.82
C GLY A 34 16.46 -8.11 -3.85
N TYR A 35 15.22 -7.93 -3.39
CA TYR A 35 14.56 -6.62 -3.31
C TYR A 35 15.01 -5.83 -2.07
N LYS A 36 15.06 -4.51 -2.21
CA LYS A 36 15.07 -3.59 -1.07
C LYS A 36 13.67 -3.50 -0.47
N VAL A 37 13.56 -3.57 0.85
CA VAL A 37 12.24 -3.58 1.52
C VAL A 37 12.25 -2.64 2.71
N SER A 38 11.29 -1.74 2.75
CA SER A 38 10.94 -0.92 3.91
C SER A 38 9.51 -1.26 4.35
N ALA A 39 9.33 -1.68 5.59
CA ALA A 39 8.03 -1.78 6.22
C ALA A 39 7.87 -0.63 7.22
N VAL A 40 6.72 0.03 7.20
CA VAL A 40 6.50 1.31 7.88
C VAL A 40 5.59 1.11 9.08
N ASP A 41 5.96 1.65 10.25
CA ASP A 41 5.01 1.93 11.33
C ASP A 41 4.43 3.32 11.11
N LEU A 42 3.12 3.40 10.82
CA LEU A 42 2.42 4.67 10.68
C LEU A 42 2.29 5.38 12.04
N GLY A 43 1.90 6.64 12.04
CA GLY A 43 1.79 7.42 13.25
C GLY A 43 0.93 6.74 14.32
N GLY A 44 1.45 6.59 15.53
CA GLY A 44 0.77 5.94 16.65
C GLY A 44 0.53 4.44 16.52
N ALA A 45 1.20 3.77 15.56
CA ALA A 45 1.06 2.33 15.30
C ALA A 45 2.38 1.57 15.49
N GLY A 46 2.31 0.27 15.67
CA GLY A 46 3.49 -0.60 15.79
C GLY A 46 4.36 -0.23 16.99
N ILE A 47 5.64 0.00 16.74
CA ILE A 47 6.60 0.48 17.75
C ILE A 47 6.75 2.00 17.77
N ASN A 48 5.95 2.71 16.98
CA ASN A 48 5.94 4.18 17.02
C ASN A 48 5.39 4.64 18.36
N MET A 49 6.24 5.28 19.16
CA MET A 49 5.93 5.73 20.54
C MET A 49 4.97 6.93 20.59
N GLY A 50 4.53 7.44 19.45
CA GLY A 50 3.54 8.52 19.37
C GLY A 50 2.18 8.07 19.94
N ASN A 51 1.54 8.95 20.73
CA ASN A 51 0.17 8.69 21.17
C ASN A 51 -0.79 8.83 19.97
N ALA A 52 -1.49 7.75 19.62
CA ALA A 52 -2.47 7.78 18.54
C ALA A 52 -3.56 8.85 18.74
N ASP A 53 -3.96 9.12 19.98
CA ASP A 53 -4.95 10.13 20.32
C ASP A 53 -4.47 11.58 20.06
N SER A 54 -3.16 11.79 19.94
CA SER A 54 -2.59 13.10 19.62
C SER A 54 -2.47 13.37 18.11
N ILE A 55 -2.74 12.38 17.27
CA ILE A 55 -2.69 12.50 15.82
C ILE A 55 -4.02 13.08 15.33
N SER A 56 -3.98 14.29 14.80
CA SER A 56 -5.17 15.03 14.41
C SER A 56 -5.42 15.07 12.90
N THR A 57 -4.38 14.81 12.08
CA THR A 57 -4.47 14.88 10.63
C THR A 57 -3.96 13.61 9.95
N PHE A 58 -4.49 13.33 8.75
CA PHE A 58 -4.02 12.21 7.93
C PHE A 58 -2.55 12.39 7.50
N GLU A 59 -2.11 13.63 7.27
CA GLU A 59 -0.71 13.97 6.98
C GLU A 59 0.22 13.53 8.12
N GLU A 60 -0.16 13.80 9.38
CA GLU A 60 0.61 13.37 10.56
C GLU A 60 0.64 11.84 10.68
N TYR A 61 -0.52 11.19 10.51
CA TYR A 61 -0.62 9.73 10.54
C TYR A 61 0.28 9.09 9.50
N ASN A 62 0.29 9.65 8.29
CA ASN A 62 0.98 9.08 7.13
C ASN A 62 2.44 9.56 6.99
N ARG A 63 2.89 10.50 7.82
CA ARG A 63 4.24 11.09 7.73
C ARG A 63 5.35 10.06 7.63
N PRO A 64 5.40 8.95 8.42
CA PRO A 64 6.49 7.99 8.31
C PRO A 64 6.61 7.36 6.91
N ALA A 65 5.48 7.09 6.24
CA ALA A 65 5.47 6.57 4.87
C ALA A 65 5.97 7.63 3.87
N ILE A 66 5.49 8.86 4.03
CA ILE A 66 5.90 9.99 3.18
C ILE A 66 7.39 10.29 3.32
N ASP A 67 7.95 10.25 4.52
CA ASP A 67 9.37 10.50 4.78
C ASP A 67 10.26 9.45 4.11
N ILE A 68 9.86 8.17 4.16
CA ILE A 68 10.59 7.10 3.45
C ILE A 68 10.58 7.36 1.94
N ILE A 69 9.42 7.65 1.34
CA ILE A 69 9.29 7.86 -0.10
C ILE A 69 10.04 9.14 -0.53
N SER A 70 9.99 10.19 0.28
CA SER A 70 10.73 11.44 0.03
C SER A 70 12.24 11.22 0.04
N GLY A 71 12.73 10.35 0.93
CA GLY A 71 14.16 10.01 1.04
C GLY A 71 14.71 9.11 -0.07
N ILE A 72 13.87 8.59 -0.97
CA ILE A 72 14.32 7.82 -2.13
C ILE A 72 15.03 8.75 -3.12
N PRO A 73 16.20 8.37 -3.68
CA PRO A 73 16.88 9.14 -4.71
C PRO A 73 15.98 9.52 -5.88
N GLU A 74 16.26 10.65 -6.54
CA GLU A 74 15.36 11.16 -7.60
C GLU A 74 15.25 10.25 -8.82
N ASN A 75 16.29 9.46 -9.09
CA ASN A 75 16.36 8.50 -10.18
C ASN A 75 15.82 7.10 -9.81
N GLU A 76 15.39 6.91 -8.56
CA GLU A 76 14.81 5.65 -8.10
C GLU A 76 13.29 5.79 -7.90
N LYS A 77 12.58 4.66 -8.08
CA LYS A 77 11.14 4.55 -7.83
C LYS A 77 10.86 3.38 -6.91
N VAL A 78 9.73 3.47 -6.20
CA VAL A 78 9.28 2.44 -5.28
C VAL A 78 8.06 1.69 -5.83
N ILE A 79 7.91 0.47 -5.34
CA ILE A 79 6.69 -0.33 -5.43
C ILE A 79 5.99 -0.19 -4.08
N LEU A 80 4.79 0.39 -4.08
CA LEU A 80 4.00 0.57 -2.87
C LEU A 80 3.04 -0.62 -2.70
N VAL A 81 2.99 -1.20 -1.51
CA VAL A 81 2.02 -2.25 -1.16
C VAL A 81 1.30 -1.82 0.11
N GLY A 82 -0.02 -1.70 0.05
CA GLY A 82 -0.83 -1.27 1.21
C GLY A 82 -1.95 -2.24 1.50
N HIS A 83 -2.13 -2.54 2.80
CA HIS A 83 -3.16 -3.42 3.30
C HIS A 83 -4.31 -2.64 3.94
N SER A 84 -5.56 -3.03 3.65
CA SER A 84 -6.75 -2.52 4.33
C SER A 84 -6.82 -0.98 4.26
N ILE A 85 -6.91 -0.27 5.39
CA ILE A 85 -6.86 1.20 5.42
C ILE A 85 -5.52 1.79 4.97
N GLY A 86 -4.44 1.00 4.88
CA GLY A 86 -3.18 1.42 4.27
C GLY A 86 -3.33 1.83 2.80
N GLY A 87 -4.44 1.45 2.15
CA GLY A 87 -4.80 1.94 0.82
C GLY A 87 -5.02 3.46 0.75
N PHE A 88 -5.48 4.08 1.84
CA PHE A 88 -5.53 5.55 1.95
C PHE A 88 -4.13 6.15 1.86
N SER A 89 -3.16 5.53 2.52
CA SER A 89 -1.75 5.95 2.44
C SER A 89 -1.17 5.79 1.05
N LEU A 90 -1.54 4.73 0.32
CA LEU A 90 -1.18 4.57 -1.10
C LEU A 90 -1.71 5.70 -1.94
N THR A 91 -3.01 6.00 -1.81
CA THR A 91 -3.67 7.07 -2.57
C THR A 91 -3.03 8.44 -2.27
N HIS A 92 -2.73 8.72 -0.99
CA HIS A 92 -2.04 9.95 -0.59
C HIS A 92 -0.61 10.03 -1.15
N ALA A 93 0.13 8.92 -1.16
CA ALA A 93 1.46 8.88 -1.76
C ALA A 93 1.41 9.12 -3.28
N ILE A 94 0.43 8.53 -3.99
CA ILE A 94 0.22 8.79 -5.43
C ILE A 94 -0.05 10.27 -5.66
N TYR A 95 -0.93 10.87 -4.88
CA TYR A 95 -1.25 12.31 -4.97
C TYR A 95 0.00 13.19 -4.79
N LYS A 96 0.87 12.83 -3.83
CA LYS A 96 2.05 13.63 -3.49
C LYS A 96 3.23 13.44 -4.45
N PHE A 97 3.43 12.25 -4.95
CA PHE A 97 4.65 11.86 -5.68
C PHE A 97 4.41 11.40 -7.11
N GLY A 98 3.23 10.87 -7.45
CA GLY A 98 2.90 10.37 -8.77
C GLY A 98 3.92 9.39 -9.34
N LYS A 99 3.99 9.32 -10.66
CA LYS A 99 4.97 8.49 -11.39
C LYS A 99 6.43 8.92 -11.21
N LYS A 100 6.66 10.09 -10.61
CA LYS A 100 8.02 10.56 -10.36
C LYS A 100 8.75 9.63 -9.39
N LYS A 101 8.08 9.15 -8.34
CA LYS A 101 8.65 8.29 -7.29
C LYS A 101 8.04 6.89 -7.20
N ILE A 102 6.92 6.65 -7.89
CA ILE A 102 6.15 5.41 -7.76
C ILE A 102 6.09 4.72 -9.12
N SER A 103 6.53 3.46 -9.18
CA SER A 103 6.47 2.65 -10.39
C SER A 103 5.22 1.76 -10.43
N LEU A 104 4.80 1.26 -9.25
CA LEU A 104 3.70 0.32 -9.12
C LEU A 104 3.03 0.48 -7.75
N VAL A 105 1.72 0.31 -7.71
CA VAL A 105 0.93 0.31 -6.47
C VAL A 105 0.10 -0.96 -6.40
N VAL A 106 0.13 -1.64 -5.25
CA VAL A 106 -0.64 -2.87 -5.00
C VAL A 106 -1.53 -2.68 -3.78
N TYR A 107 -2.83 -2.68 -3.99
CA TYR A 107 -3.84 -2.67 -2.94
C TYR A 107 -4.12 -4.10 -2.50
N VAL A 108 -3.84 -4.46 -1.25
CA VAL A 108 -4.05 -5.80 -0.68
C VAL A 108 -5.24 -5.75 0.25
N ALA A 109 -6.40 -6.25 -0.19
CA ALA A 109 -7.67 -6.13 0.53
C ALA A 109 -7.87 -4.70 1.08
N ALA A 110 -7.63 -3.68 0.24
CA ALA A 110 -7.39 -2.31 0.69
C ALA A 110 -8.34 -1.30 0.04
N ALA A 111 -8.74 -0.31 0.85
CA ALA A 111 -9.63 0.76 0.48
C ALA A 111 -8.86 1.96 -0.12
N PRO A 112 -9.25 2.47 -1.30
CA PRO A 112 -8.71 3.73 -1.81
C PRO A 112 -9.28 4.94 -1.03
N ALA A 113 -8.50 6.00 -0.88
CA ALA A 113 -9.06 7.29 -0.43
C ALA A 113 -9.98 7.87 -1.52
N ASN A 114 -10.85 8.80 -1.12
CA ASN A 114 -11.89 9.40 -1.98
C ASN A 114 -12.98 8.44 -2.48
N PHE A 115 -12.96 7.19 -2.07
CA PHE A 115 -14.10 6.32 -2.31
C PHE A 115 -15.29 6.82 -1.48
N ARG A 116 -16.29 7.38 -2.17
CA ARG A 116 -17.54 7.88 -1.55
C ARG A 116 -18.56 6.74 -1.39
N GLY A 117 -18.19 5.70 -0.70
CA GLY A 117 -19.10 4.67 -0.24
C GLY A 117 -19.38 4.87 1.23
N ASP A 118 -20.58 4.49 1.67
CA ASP A 118 -21.15 4.70 2.98
C ASP A 118 -20.16 4.75 4.17
N SER A 119 -20.51 5.51 5.19
CA SER A 119 -19.84 5.69 6.50
C SER A 119 -19.41 4.39 7.23
N THR A 120 -19.70 3.24 6.65
CA THR A 120 -19.31 1.91 7.15
C THR A 120 -17.80 1.73 7.24
N LEU A 121 -17.02 2.37 6.34
CA LEU A 121 -15.55 2.32 6.42
C LEU A 121 -15.04 3.02 7.68
N ALA A 122 -15.65 4.14 8.06
CA ALA A 122 -15.36 4.82 9.31
C ALA A 122 -15.64 3.93 10.53
N SER A 123 -16.70 3.11 10.48
CA SER A 123 -17.05 2.21 11.58
C SER A 123 -16.08 1.02 11.74
N MET A 124 -15.46 0.56 10.66
CA MET A 124 -14.45 -0.51 10.71
C MET A 124 -13.10 -0.02 11.30
N VAL A 125 -12.84 1.27 11.23
CA VAL A 125 -11.60 1.92 11.73
C VAL A 125 -11.72 2.35 13.19
N MET A 126 -12.92 2.32 13.78
CA MET A 126 -13.33 3.05 14.99
C MET A 126 -12.64 2.71 16.32
N ARG A 127 -11.69 1.79 16.42
CA ARG A 127 -11.09 1.50 17.74
C ARG A 127 -9.57 1.69 17.89
N TRP A 128 -8.78 1.72 16.79
CA TRP A 128 -7.31 1.68 16.87
C TRP A 128 -6.58 2.46 15.77
N ALA A 129 -7.24 3.44 15.18
CA ALA A 129 -6.63 4.43 14.30
C ALA A 129 -7.18 5.81 14.67
N PRO A 130 -6.45 6.90 14.45
CA PRO A 130 -6.94 8.26 14.73
C PRO A 130 -8.07 8.61 13.75
N VAL A 131 -9.32 8.29 14.13
CA VAL A 131 -10.51 8.42 13.27
C VAL A 131 -10.68 9.84 12.72
N SER A 132 -10.36 10.84 13.52
CA SER A 132 -10.38 12.26 13.11
C SER A 132 -9.43 12.54 11.94
N ALA A 133 -8.28 11.86 11.88
CA ALA A 133 -7.31 12.04 10.81
C ALA A 133 -7.84 11.57 9.44
N PHE A 134 -8.74 10.58 9.41
CA PHE A 134 -9.29 10.05 8.16
C PHE A 134 -10.44 10.90 7.61
N ALA A 135 -11.07 11.74 8.43
CA ALA A 135 -12.12 12.65 7.97
C ALA A 135 -11.60 13.68 6.94
N ASP A 136 -10.32 14.04 7.04
CA ASP A 136 -9.65 15.01 6.17
C ASP A 136 -8.88 14.35 5.01
N ALA A 137 -8.99 13.04 4.83
CA ALA A 137 -8.27 12.31 3.78
C ALA A 137 -8.84 12.53 2.36
N SER A 138 -9.66 13.58 2.17
CA SER A 138 -10.14 13.98 0.84
C SER A 138 -9.03 14.68 0.05
N LEU A 139 -8.87 14.31 -1.21
CA LEU A 139 -7.92 14.91 -2.12
C LEU A 139 -8.66 15.81 -3.11
N ASP A 140 -8.27 17.10 -3.18
CA ASP A 140 -8.97 18.13 -3.96
C ASP A 140 -8.59 18.16 -5.44
N LYS A 141 -7.67 17.31 -5.89
CA LYS A 141 -7.14 17.31 -7.27
C LYS A 141 -7.28 15.95 -7.92
N GLU A 142 -7.32 15.98 -9.23
CA GLU A 142 -7.20 14.77 -10.06
C GLU A 142 -5.86 14.06 -9.77
N ILE A 143 -5.93 12.76 -9.47
CA ILE A 143 -4.76 11.95 -9.10
C ILE A 143 -4.14 11.40 -10.38
N GLU A 144 -2.82 11.56 -10.53
CA GLU A 144 -2.09 10.96 -11.64
C GLU A 144 -2.28 9.44 -11.65
N ARG A 145 -2.65 8.88 -12.79
CA ARG A 145 -2.80 7.42 -12.92
C ARG A 145 -1.43 6.74 -12.88
N VAL A 146 -1.18 5.97 -11.81
CA VAL A 146 -0.02 5.08 -11.65
C VAL A 146 -0.49 3.64 -11.90
N THR A 147 0.36 2.77 -12.42
CA THR A 147 0.06 1.35 -12.57
C THR A 147 -0.39 0.78 -11.23
N THR A 148 -1.61 0.24 -11.22
CA THR A 148 -2.29 -0.18 -9.99
C THR A 148 -2.74 -1.63 -10.12
N LEU A 149 -2.48 -2.43 -9.10
CA LEU A 149 -2.95 -3.80 -8.98
C LEU A 149 -3.79 -3.95 -7.71
N TYR A 150 -4.66 -4.95 -7.70
CA TYR A 150 -5.50 -5.26 -6.56
C TYR A 150 -5.40 -6.74 -6.18
N VAL A 151 -5.30 -7.02 -4.89
CA VAL A 151 -5.39 -8.37 -4.32
C VAL A 151 -6.70 -8.48 -3.56
N LYS A 152 -7.60 -9.32 -4.07
CA LYS A 152 -8.90 -9.64 -3.50
C LYS A 152 -8.79 -10.93 -2.69
N THR A 153 -9.36 -10.95 -1.51
CA THR A 153 -9.39 -12.09 -0.59
C THR A 153 -10.81 -12.68 -0.55
N ASP A 154 -10.95 -14.00 -0.79
CA ASP A 154 -12.26 -14.65 -0.94
C ASP A 154 -12.91 -15.05 0.41
N LYS A 155 -12.09 -15.23 1.46
CA LYS A 155 -12.53 -15.58 2.84
C LYS A 155 -12.48 -14.40 3.80
N ASP A 156 -12.51 -13.19 3.28
CA ASP A 156 -12.44 -11.96 4.06
C ASP A 156 -13.68 -11.79 4.94
N GLN A 157 -13.48 -11.73 6.27
CA GLN A 157 -14.54 -11.50 7.25
C GLN A 157 -14.67 -10.01 7.66
N MET A 158 -13.72 -9.17 7.23
CA MET A 158 -13.68 -7.75 7.53
C MET A 158 -14.22 -6.90 6.38
N MET A 159 -14.07 -7.40 5.15
CA MET A 159 -14.50 -6.73 3.93
C MET A 159 -15.33 -7.69 3.08
N SER A 160 -16.56 -7.31 2.74
CA SER A 160 -17.42 -8.17 1.92
C SER A 160 -16.94 -8.24 0.47
N GLN A 161 -17.35 -9.28 -0.25
CA GLN A 161 -17.00 -9.44 -1.65
C GLN A 161 -17.53 -8.29 -2.52
N GLU A 162 -18.73 -7.78 -2.21
CA GLU A 162 -19.30 -6.60 -2.87
C GLU A 162 -18.41 -5.37 -2.70
N ARG A 163 -17.83 -5.19 -1.50
CA ARG A 163 -16.93 -4.08 -1.23
C ARG A 163 -15.61 -4.19 -1.99
N HIS A 164 -15.07 -5.40 -2.14
CA HIS A 164 -13.93 -5.64 -3.02
C HIS A 164 -14.22 -5.25 -4.46
N GLU A 165 -15.40 -5.65 -5.00
CA GLU A 165 -15.80 -5.31 -6.37
C GLU A 165 -15.98 -3.79 -6.56
N GLU A 166 -16.56 -3.09 -5.57
CA GLU A 166 -16.67 -1.63 -5.60
C GLU A 166 -15.30 -0.95 -5.68
N PHE A 167 -14.30 -1.42 -4.90
CA PHE A 167 -12.95 -0.87 -4.94
C PHE A 167 -12.22 -1.20 -6.24
N ILE A 168 -12.37 -2.41 -6.75
CA ILE A 168 -11.84 -2.82 -8.05
C ILE A 168 -12.44 -1.95 -9.16
N HIS A 169 -13.74 -1.76 -9.16
CA HIS A 169 -14.39 -0.88 -10.13
C HIS A 169 -13.88 0.56 -10.05
N PHE A 170 -13.76 1.10 -8.83
CA PHE A 170 -13.27 2.47 -8.61
C PHE A 170 -11.80 2.65 -9.02
N LEU A 171 -10.93 1.72 -8.64
CA LEU A 171 -9.49 1.78 -8.95
C LEU A 171 -9.18 1.45 -10.42
N SER A 172 -10.02 0.65 -11.07
CA SER A 172 -9.78 0.12 -12.42
C SER A 172 -8.33 -0.40 -12.58
N PRO A 173 -7.91 -1.37 -11.75
CA PRO A 173 -6.53 -1.86 -11.74
C PRO A 173 -6.19 -2.59 -13.04
N GLU A 174 -4.92 -2.62 -13.40
CA GLU A 174 -4.40 -3.35 -14.57
C GLU A 174 -4.45 -4.88 -14.37
N GLU A 175 -4.45 -5.35 -13.13
CA GLU A 175 -4.53 -6.77 -12.80
C GLU A 175 -5.14 -6.96 -11.41
N VAL A 176 -5.96 -8.01 -11.26
CA VAL A 176 -6.54 -8.44 -9.99
C VAL A 176 -6.05 -9.86 -9.70
N LEU A 177 -5.50 -10.08 -8.50
CA LEU A 177 -5.28 -11.41 -7.94
C LEU A 177 -6.44 -11.74 -7.00
N GLU A 178 -7.12 -12.83 -7.24
CA GLU A 178 -8.04 -13.42 -6.27
C GLU A 178 -7.32 -14.54 -5.52
N VAL A 179 -7.29 -14.47 -4.18
CA VAL A 179 -6.54 -15.40 -3.33
C VAL A 179 -7.42 -15.99 -2.26
N GLU A 180 -7.28 -17.32 -2.05
CA GLU A 180 -8.00 -18.03 -0.99
C GLU A 180 -7.41 -17.71 0.38
N ALA A 181 -7.80 -16.55 0.93
CA ALA A 181 -7.25 -16.03 2.16
C ALA A 181 -8.28 -15.22 2.96
N ASP A 182 -8.00 -15.04 4.25
CA ASP A 182 -8.66 -14.07 5.10
C ASP A 182 -8.21 -12.64 4.77
N HIS A 183 -8.67 -11.65 5.57
CA HIS A 183 -8.32 -10.24 5.39
C HIS A 183 -6.82 -9.94 5.39
N SER A 184 -5.98 -10.85 5.90
CA SER A 184 -4.53 -10.66 6.07
C SER A 184 -3.71 -11.70 5.28
N PRO A 185 -3.73 -11.68 3.93
CA PRO A 185 -3.13 -12.71 3.07
C PRO A 185 -1.61 -12.82 3.25
N PHE A 186 -0.95 -11.80 3.79
CA PHE A 186 0.47 -11.86 4.15
C PHE A 186 0.77 -12.83 5.32
N PHE A 187 -0.26 -13.33 6.02
CA PHE A 187 -0.16 -14.41 7.00
C PHE A 187 -0.66 -15.74 6.45
N SER A 188 -1.86 -15.77 5.85
CA SER A 188 -2.57 -16.99 5.46
C SER A 188 -2.20 -17.50 4.07
N ALA A 189 -1.81 -16.62 3.14
CA ALA A 189 -1.43 -16.94 1.77
C ALA A 189 -0.11 -16.26 1.35
N THR A 190 0.87 -16.25 2.26
CA THR A 190 2.13 -15.49 2.12
C THR A 190 2.88 -15.81 0.82
N VAL A 191 2.97 -17.10 0.45
CA VAL A 191 3.75 -17.54 -0.72
C VAL A 191 3.06 -17.13 -2.01
N GLU A 192 1.74 -17.22 -2.08
CA GLU A 192 0.95 -16.83 -3.24
C GLU A 192 1.03 -15.32 -3.45
N LEU A 193 0.84 -14.53 -2.39
CA LEU A 193 1.00 -13.08 -2.43
C LEU A 193 2.43 -12.69 -2.85
N PHE A 194 3.45 -13.35 -2.32
CA PHE A 194 4.84 -13.12 -2.71
C PHE A 194 5.04 -13.39 -4.20
N SER A 195 4.56 -14.54 -4.72
CA SER A 195 4.67 -14.89 -6.13
C SER A 195 4.01 -13.85 -7.05
N PHE A 196 2.89 -13.30 -6.62
CA PHE A 196 2.21 -12.22 -7.34
C PHE A 196 3.04 -10.94 -7.35
N LEU A 197 3.53 -10.50 -6.19
CA LEU A 197 4.35 -9.29 -6.07
C LEU A 197 5.65 -9.38 -6.87
N ASP A 198 6.31 -10.53 -6.85
CA ASP A 198 7.53 -10.79 -7.61
C ASP A 198 7.30 -10.71 -9.12
N LYS A 199 6.26 -11.41 -9.63
CA LYS A 199 5.85 -11.33 -11.03
C LYS A 199 5.43 -9.92 -11.45
N ALA A 200 4.68 -9.23 -10.58
CA ALA A 200 4.25 -7.85 -10.83
C ALA A 200 5.45 -6.89 -10.92
N ALA A 201 6.42 -7.03 -10.02
CA ALA A 201 7.65 -6.25 -10.08
C ALA A 201 8.44 -6.51 -11.36
N ALA A 202 8.53 -7.76 -11.80
CA ALA A 202 9.19 -8.11 -13.06
C ALA A 202 8.46 -7.53 -14.27
N LYS A 203 7.12 -7.62 -14.30
CA LYS A 203 6.28 -7.21 -15.44
C LYS A 203 6.15 -5.70 -15.57
N TYR A 204 5.93 -4.98 -14.46
CA TYR A 204 5.55 -3.56 -14.49
C TYR A 204 6.67 -2.59 -14.11
N CYS A 205 7.78 -3.11 -13.57
CA CYS A 205 8.91 -2.29 -13.14
C CYS A 205 10.22 -2.69 -13.83
N SER A 206 10.15 -3.25 -15.05
CA SER A 206 11.35 -3.42 -15.88
C SER A 206 11.84 -2.04 -16.30
N ASP A 207 13.13 -1.79 -16.10
CA ASP A 207 13.82 -0.63 -16.68
C ASP A 207 13.79 -0.79 -18.21
N GLU A 208 12.74 -0.32 -18.86
CA GLU A 208 12.82 -0.09 -20.31
C GLU A 208 13.81 1.07 -20.49
N LEU A 209 15.01 0.74 -20.96
CA LEU A 209 15.87 1.74 -21.62
C LEU A 209 14.99 2.45 -22.65
N PRO A 210 14.98 3.81 -22.70
CA PRO A 210 14.22 4.54 -23.69
C PRO A 210 14.63 4.01 -25.07
N LYS A 211 13.68 3.44 -25.81
CA LYS A 211 13.88 3.10 -27.22
C LYS A 211 14.32 4.38 -27.93
N LYS A 212 15.56 4.37 -28.41
CA LYS A 212 16.12 5.45 -29.24
C LYS A 212 15.34 5.60 -30.53
#